data_1396a5e2647f69511200eb5736cb96b6
#
_entry.id   1396a5e2647f69511200eb5736cb96b6
#
_cell.length_a   1.000
_cell.length_b   1.000
_cell.length_c   1.000
_cell.angle_alpha   90.00
_cell.angle_beta   90.00
_cell.angle_gamma   90.00
#
_symmetry.space_group_name_H-M   'P 1'
#
loop_
_entity.id
_entity.type
_entity.pdbx_description
1 polymer ?
#
loop_
_entity_poly.entity_id
_entity_poly.type
_entity_poly.pdbx_seq_one_letter_code
_entity_poly.pdbx_strand_id
1 'polypeptide(L)'
;HKIGISPWQIRYINAIRPGQVLPNGQIADDSTGLVETLEAVKDAYEGAKYAGIACAMKNAGVGVGLPDTGRVRLKIRRGRVHIETGASCIGQGLGTVLMQYVTDELKLPREAVVYGGSNSHSPDSGTTSGSRQTLITGEAALRACQGLKADLAEHSLSELEGREYYGEYLAKTDPLGSDKPNPVSHVAYGYATQVAILDEETGRVSEIVAAHDVGKAVNPLSVEGQIEGGVIMSCGFALTEDYPLENCRPTAKYGTLGLFRADNCPRVTSLIIEKPGIDKARGAIGIG
;
A
#
# COMPACT_ATOMS: atom_id res chain seq x y z
N HIS A 1 13.50 1.07 -28.92
CA HIS A 1 13.91 1.72 -30.18
C HIS A 1 14.68 0.77 -31.13
N LYS A 2 15.66 -0.02 -30.65
CA LYS A 2 16.44 -0.94 -31.53
C LYS A 2 15.58 -2.00 -32.24
N ILE A 3 14.45 -2.39 -31.67
CA ILE A 3 13.52 -3.42 -32.21
C ILE A 3 12.26 -2.81 -32.84
N GLY A 4 12.19 -1.48 -33.00
CA GLY A 4 11.11 -0.79 -33.71
C GLY A 4 9.79 -0.64 -32.94
N ILE A 5 9.76 -0.93 -31.63
CA ILE A 5 8.58 -0.71 -30.79
C ILE A 5 8.87 0.30 -29.68
N SER A 6 7.82 0.98 -29.20
CA SER A 6 7.95 2.01 -28.19
C SER A 6 8.28 1.43 -26.81
N PRO A 7 8.87 2.21 -25.88
CA PRO A 7 9.04 1.84 -24.48
C PRO A 7 7.73 1.44 -23.79
N TRP A 8 6.61 2.05 -24.15
CA TRP A 8 5.29 1.66 -23.62
C TRP A 8 4.89 0.28 -24.18
N GLN A 9 4.98 0.08 -25.49
CA GLN A 9 4.58 -1.17 -26.15
C GLN A 9 5.33 -2.39 -25.63
N ILE A 10 6.67 -2.29 -25.44
CA ILE A 10 7.44 -3.44 -24.94
C ILE A 10 7.05 -3.82 -23.52
N ARG A 11 6.69 -2.83 -22.68
CA ARG A 11 6.17 -3.09 -21.32
C ARG A 11 4.80 -3.74 -21.38
N TYR A 12 3.91 -3.22 -22.21
CA TYR A 12 2.55 -3.75 -22.35
C TYR A 12 2.52 -5.20 -22.85
N ILE A 13 3.36 -5.54 -23.84
CA ILE A 13 3.48 -6.90 -24.37
C ILE A 13 3.98 -7.87 -23.30
N ASN A 14 4.94 -7.44 -22.47
CA ASN A 14 5.58 -8.26 -21.45
C ASN A 14 4.95 -8.10 -20.05
N ALA A 15 3.91 -7.28 -19.90
CA ALA A 15 3.25 -7.11 -18.62
C ALA A 15 2.65 -8.43 -18.14
N ILE A 16 2.91 -8.76 -16.86
CA ILE A 16 2.29 -9.91 -16.21
C ILE A 16 0.77 -9.76 -16.17
N ARG A 17 0.06 -10.86 -16.38
CA ARG A 17 -1.40 -10.94 -16.39
C ARG A 17 -1.88 -12.05 -15.45
N PRO A 18 -3.13 -12.00 -14.97
CA PRO A 18 -3.72 -13.10 -14.21
C PRO A 18 -3.50 -14.46 -14.88
N GLY A 19 -3.16 -15.47 -14.07
CA GLY A 19 -2.87 -16.83 -14.53
C GLY A 19 -1.44 -17.07 -15.03
N GLN A 20 -0.64 -16.03 -15.22
CA GLN A 20 0.78 -16.19 -15.59
C GLN A 20 1.65 -16.42 -14.36
N VAL A 21 2.81 -17.04 -14.56
CA VAL A 21 3.75 -17.38 -13.50
C VAL A 21 4.74 -16.24 -13.29
N LEU A 22 4.83 -15.74 -12.05
CA LEU A 22 5.80 -14.76 -11.61
C LEU A 22 7.22 -15.39 -11.53
N PRO A 23 8.29 -14.58 -11.56
CA PRO A 23 9.67 -15.12 -11.50
C PRO A 23 9.98 -15.99 -10.27
N ASN A 24 9.21 -15.83 -9.18
CA ASN A 24 9.32 -16.62 -7.96
C ASN A 24 8.45 -17.89 -7.95
N GLY A 25 7.81 -18.23 -9.08
CA GLY A 25 6.95 -19.40 -9.23
C GLY A 25 5.49 -19.22 -8.80
N GLN A 26 5.13 -18.10 -8.18
CA GLN A 26 3.74 -17.83 -7.81
C GLN A 26 2.90 -17.51 -9.05
N ILE A 27 1.68 -18.01 -9.09
CA ILE A 27 0.72 -17.64 -10.14
C ILE A 27 0.13 -16.27 -9.80
N ALA A 28 0.17 -15.36 -10.76
CA ALA A 28 -0.47 -14.05 -10.67
C ALA A 28 -1.99 -14.24 -10.58
N ASP A 29 -2.59 -13.69 -9.53
CA ASP A 29 -4.02 -13.77 -9.28
C ASP A 29 -4.82 -12.66 -9.99
N ASP A 30 -6.13 -12.65 -9.80
CA ASP A 30 -7.04 -11.70 -10.45
C ASP A 30 -6.85 -10.24 -9.99
N SER A 31 -6.10 -10.00 -8.89
CA SER A 31 -5.74 -8.66 -8.45
C SER A 31 -4.53 -8.07 -9.20
N THR A 32 -4.01 -8.76 -10.21
CA THR A 32 -2.85 -8.33 -10.99
C THR A 32 -3.20 -7.20 -11.96
N GLY A 33 -2.94 -5.96 -11.58
CA GLY A 33 -3.35 -4.73 -12.27
C GLY A 33 -2.27 -4.01 -13.06
N LEU A 34 -1.16 -4.67 -13.45
CA LEU A 34 -0.07 -4.01 -14.18
C LEU A 34 -0.51 -3.49 -15.55
N VAL A 35 -1.37 -4.23 -16.27
CA VAL A 35 -1.89 -3.81 -17.57
C VAL A 35 -2.71 -2.53 -17.43
N GLU A 36 -3.59 -2.48 -16.44
CA GLU A 36 -4.44 -1.32 -16.17
C GLU A 36 -3.63 -0.08 -15.79
N THR A 37 -2.53 -0.25 -15.02
CA THR A 37 -1.62 0.88 -14.73
C THR A 37 -0.91 1.40 -15.98
N LEU A 38 -0.52 0.51 -16.90
CA LEU A 38 0.07 0.88 -18.20
C LEU A 38 -0.91 1.62 -19.09
N GLU A 39 -2.16 1.15 -19.17
CA GLU A 39 -3.21 1.78 -19.95
C GLU A 39 -3.55 3.17 -19.43
N ALA A 40 -3.61 3.33 -18.10
CA ALA A 40 -3.93 4.61 -17.45
C ALA A 40 -2.93 5.74 -17.77
N VAL A 41 -1.66 5.41 -18.02
CA VAL A 41 -0.63 6.43 -18.32
C VAL A 41 -0.30 6.55 -19.79
N LYS A 42 -0.96 5.79 -20.67
CA LYS A 42 -0.63 5.72 -22.09
C LYS A 42 -0.66 7.08 -22.77
N ASP A 43 -1.77 7.80 -22.61
CA ASP A 43 -1.97 9.09 -23.27
C ASP A 43 -0.97 10.15 -22.79
N ALA A 44 -0.66 10.14 -21.50
CA ALA A 44 0.37 11.02 -20.94
C ALA A 44 1.76 10.72 -21.52
N TYR A 45 2.08 9.44 -21.71
CA TYR A 45 3.35 9.03 -22.32
C TYR A 45 3.42 9.36 -23.82
N GLU A 46 2.37 9.06 -24.60
CA GLU A 46 2.35 9.25 -26.05
C GLU A 46 2.18 10.73 -26.44
N GLY A 47 1.52 11.53 -25.59
CA GLY A 47 1.32 12.97 -25.80
C GLY A 47 2.54 13.84 -25.45
N ALA A 48 3.48 13.31 -24.68
CA ALA A 48 4.67 14.06 -24.27
C ALA A 48 5.81 13.91 -25.28
N LYS A 49 6.45 15.02 -25.65
CA LYS A 49 7.61 15.01 -26.54
C LYS A 49 8.83 14.33 -25.92
N TYR A 50 9.07 14.55 -24.64
CA TYR A 50 10.14 13.93 -23.88
C TYR A 50 9.57 13.29 -22.62
N ALA A 51 9.48 11.97 -22.61
CA ALA A 51 9.01 11.21 -21.47
C ALA A 51 9.79 9.92 -21.28
N GLY A 52 9.96 9.56 -20.00
CA GLY A 52 10.43 8.25 -19.56
C GLY A 52 9.29 7.46 -18.92
N ILE A 53 9.26 6.13 -19.11
CA ILE A 53 8.26 5.24 -18.51
C ILE A 53 8.91 4.07 -17.81
N ALA A 54 8.44 3.76 -16.59
CA ALA A 54 8.87 2.60 -15.82
C ALA A 54 7.67 1.90 -15.16
N CYS A 55 7.82 0.58 -14.97
CA CYS A 55 6.86 -0.23 -14.24
C CYS A 55 7.53 -0.86 -13.03
N ALA A 56 6.76 -1.09 -11.97
CA ALA A 56 7.21 -1.78 -10.79
C ALA A 56 6.14 -2.77 -10.28
N MET A 57 6.61 -3.79 -9.58
CA MET A 57 5.80 -4.72 -8.79
C MET A 57 6.37 -4.76 -7.38
N LYS A 58 5.51 -4.64 -6.37
CA LYS A 58 5.91 -4.67 -4.97
C LYS A 58 4.98 -5.59 -4.18
N ASN A 59 5.58 -6.49 -3.40
CA ASN A 59 4.81 -7.35 -2.51
C ASN A 59 4.08 -6.57 -1.43
N ALA A 60 2.89 -7.04 -1.06
CA ALA A 60 2.17 -6.69 0.16
C ALA A 60 2.33 -7.83 1.18
N GLY A 61 2.69 -7.48 2.42
CA GLY A 61 3.01 -8.45 3.45
C GLY A 61 4.49 -8.82 3.52
N VAL A 62 4.87 -9.55 4.58
CA VAL A 62 6.24 -10.03 4.82
C VAL A 62 6.58 -11.16 3.87
N GLY A 63 5.69 -12.15 3.75
CA GLY A 63 5.83 -13.25 2.79
C GLY A 63 6.95 -14.25 3.09
N VAL A 64 7.32 -14.98 2.05
CA VAL A 64 8.45 -15.94 1.96
C VAL A 64 8.50 -16.95 3.10
N GLY A 65 7.33 -17.41 3.57
CA GLY A 65 7.21 -18.41 4.64
C GLY A 65 7.36 -17.85 6.05
N LEU A 66 7.60 -16.55 6.19
CA LEU A 66 7.68 -15.91 7.51
C LEU A 66 6.27 -15.65 8.08
N PRO A 67 6.06 -15.75 9.40
CA PRO A 67 4.80 -15.41 10.01
C PRO A 67 4.45 -13.94 9.78
N ASP A 68 3.27 -13.68 9.25
CA ASP A 68 2.77 -12.34 9.01
C ASP A 68 1.39 -12.20 9.64
N THR A 69 1.36 -11.74 10.89
CA THR A 69 0.17 -11.72 11.73
C THR A 69 -0.30 -10.31 12.01
N GLY A 70 -1.58 -10.05 11.77
CA GLY A 70 -2.29 -8.86 12.25
C GLY A 70 -3.19 -9.22 13.43
N ARG A 71 -3.26 -8.33 14.42
CA ARG A 71 -4.13 -8.48 15.60
C ARG A 71 -4.77 -7.16 15.97
N VAL A 72 -6.06 -7.23 16.23
CA VAL A 72 -6.87 -6.08 16.64
C VAL A 72 -7.79 -6.50 17.78
N ARG A 73 -7.90 -5.65 18.79
CA ARG A 73 -8.91 -5.73 19.83
C ARG A 73 -9.83 -4.53 19.73
N LEU A 74 -11.15 -4.77 19.67
CA LEU A 74 -12.16 -3.76 19.81
C LEU A 74 -12.67 -3.79 21.25
N LYS A 75 -12.62 -2.66 21.94
CA LYS A 75 -13.10 -2.53 23.32
C LYS A 75 -14.19 -1.47 23.41
N ILE A 76 -15.29 -1.82 24.06
CA ILE A 76 -16.35 -0.86 24.28
C ILE A 76 -16.06 -0.06 25.53
N ARG A 77 -15.95 1.26 25.39
CA ARG A 77 -15.72 2.22 26.48
C ARG A 77 -16.51 3.49 26.25
N ARG A 78 -17.28 3.90 27.26
CA ARG A 78 -18.11 5.09 27.24
C ARG A 78 -19.04 5.14 26.00
N GLY A 79 -19.67 3.99 25.70
CA GLY A 79 -20.55 3.82 24.54
C GLY A 79 -19.87 3.96 23.18
N ARG A 80 -18.54 3.77 23.09
CA ARG A 80 -17.76 3.87 21.85
C ARG A 80 -16.90 2.62 21.64
N VAL A 81 -16.63 2.32 20.39
CA VAL A 81 -15.70 1.24 19.98
C VAL A 81 -14.28 1.79 19.92
N HIS A 82 -13.42 1.33 20.80
CA HIS A 82 -12.00 1.68 20.83
C HIS A 82 -11.20 0.59 20.11
N ILE A 83 -10.46 0.98 19.08
CA ILE A 83 -9.56 0.10 18.32
C ILE A 83 -8.20 0.10 19.00
N GLU A 84 -7.74 -1.08 19.40
CA GLU A 84 -6.41 -1.31 20.02
C GLU A 84 -5.62 -2.30 19.17
N THR A 85 -4.42 -1.92 18.75
CA THR A 85 -3.48 -2.78 18.01
C THR A 85 -2.05 -2.31 18.23
N GLY A 86 -1.09 -3.23 18.21
CA GLY A 86 0.34 -2.91 18.25
C GLY A 86 0.90 -2.44 16.91
N ALA A 87 0.10 -2.49 15.83
CA ALA A 87 0.49 -1.93 14.55
C ALA A 87 0.68 -0.42 14.66
N SER A 88 1.88 0.06 14.29
CA SER A 88 2.21 1.49 14.39
C SER A 88 1.84 2.26 13.14
N CYS A 89 1.26 3.44 13.33
CA CYS A 89 1.13 4.44 12.27
C CYS A 89 2.45 5.22 12.20
N ILE A 90 3.12 5.20 11.05
CA ILE A 90 4.37 5.93 10.79
C ILE A 90 4.16 7.14 9.86
N GLY A 91 2.92 7.60 9.73
CA GLY A 91 2.50 8.68 8.85
C GLY A 91 1.58 8.25 7.71
N GLN A 92 1.46 6.94 7.43
CA GLN A 92 0.67 6.37 6.32
C GLN A 92 -0.85 6.32 6.57
N GLY A 93 -1.34 6.78 7.73
CA GLY A 93 -2.78 6.89 7.98
C GLY A 93 -3.47 5.62 8.49
N LEU A 94 -2.73 4.66 9.07
CA LEU A 94 -3.29 3.39 9.54
C LEU A 94 -4.52 3.56 10.45
N GLY A 95 -4.47 4.49 11.41
CA GLY A 95 -5.58 4.74 12.32
C GLY A 95 -6.87 5.10 11.58
N THR A 96 -6.78 5.97 10.58
CA THR A 96 -7.92 6.34 9.74
C THR A 96 -8.48 5.16 8.96
N VAL A 97 -7.61 4.36 8.35
CA VAL A 97 -8.00 3.14 7.60
C VAL A 97 -8.72 2.14 8.51
N LEU A 98 -8.17 1.85 9.70
CA LEU A 98 -8.82 0.94 10.65
C LEU A 98 -10.17 1.46 11.12
N MET A 99 -10.29 2.77 11.35
CA MET A 99 -11.57 3.38 11.70
C MET A 99 -12.59 3.27 10.58
N GLN A 100 -12.18 3.44 9.32
CA GLN A 100 -13.05 3.24 8.14
C GLN A 100 -13.51 1.78 8.04
N TYR A 101 -12.62 0.81 8.19
CA TYR A 101 -13.02 -0.61 8.22
C TYR A 101 -14.07 -0.90 9.30
N VAL A 102 -13.85 -0.42 10.52
CA VAL A 102 -14.75 -0.69 11.65
C VAL A 102 -16.10 0.04 11.49
N THR A 103 -16.09 1.31 11.11
CA THR A 103 -17.33 2.09 10.88
C THR A 103 -18.16 1.48 9.77
N ASP A 104 -17.52 1.09 8.67
CA ASP A 104 -18.21 0.52 7.52
C ASP A 104 -18.74 -0.89 7.80
N GLU A 105 -17.99 -1.72 8.54
CA GLU A 105 -18.41 -3.09 8.85
C GLU A 105 -19.58 -3.11 9.85
N LEU A 106 -19.50 -2.26 10.86
CA LEU A 106 -20.50 -2.20 11.92
C LEU A 106 -21.67 -1.23 11.61
N LYS A 107 -21.59 -0.48 10.50
CA LYS A 107 -22.54 0.58 10.15
C LYS A 107 -22.74 1.61 11.26
N LEU A 108 -21.67 1.92 11.97
CA LEU A 108 -21.63 2.92 13.03
C LEU A 108 -21.22 4.30 12.48
N PRO A 109 -21.70 5.40 13.10
CA PRO A 109 -21.21 6.72 12.76
C PRO A 109 -19.74 6.88 13.18
N ARG A 110 -19.02 7.76 12.48
CA ARG A 110 -17.58 7.99 12.69
C ARG A 110 -17.22 8.31 14.15
N GLU A 111 -18.10 9.05 14.82
CA GLU A 111 -17.94 9.50 16.23
C GLU A 111 -18.02 8.35 17.23
N ALA A 112 -18.66 7.26 16.85
CA ALA A 112 -18.77 6.06 17.69
C ALA A 112 -17.50 5.19 17.69
N VAL A 113 -16.53 5.47 16.82
CA VAL A 113 -15.29 4.69 16.70
C VAL A 113 -14.08 5.56 17.00
N VAL A 114 -13.15 5.05 17.81
CA VAL A 114 -11.95 5.76 18.27
C VAL A 114 -10.73 4.90 18.02
N TYR A 115 -9.71 5.46 17.41
CA TYR A 115 -8.37 4.86 17.34
C TYR A 115 -7.46 5.57 18.36
N GLY A 116 -7.01 4.83 19.36
CA GLY A 116 -6.20 5.36 20.46
C GLY A 116 -4.68 5.24 20.27
N GLY A 117 -4.24 4.76 19.11
CA GLY A 117 -2.83 4.42 18.91
C GLY A 117 -2.44 3.08 19.54
N SER A 118 -1.15 2.83 19.65
CA SER A 118 -0.59 1.62 20.26
C SER A 118 0.04 1.90 21.64
N ASN A 119 0.00 0.93 22.51
CA ASN A 119 0.65 0.96 23.82
C ASN A 119 1.14 -0.46 24.20
N SER A 120 1.80 -0.59 25.35
CA SER A 120 2.38 -1.88 25.82
C SER A 120 1.36 -3.00 26.09
N HIS A 121 0.06 -2.69 26.14
CA HIS A 121 -1.03 -3.66 26.34
C HIS A 121 -1.79 -3.96 25.02
N SER A 122 -1.45 -3.28 23.94
CA SER A 122 -2.05 -3.52 22.63
C SER A 122 -1.62 -4.88 22.08
N PRO A 123 -2.51 -5.63 21.42
CA PRO A 123 -2.15 -6.90 20.77
C PRO A 123 -1.02 -6.69 19.77
N ASP A 124 0.07 -7.45 19.87
CA ASP A 124 1.16 -7.39 18.90
C ASP A 124 0.66 -7.71 17.50
N SER A 125 0.95 -6.84 16.54
CA SER A 125 0.49 -6.93 15.15
C SER A 125 1.64 -6.84 14.15
N GLY A 126 2.84 -7.15 14.61
CA GLY A 126 4.05 -7.15 13.78
C GLY A 126 4.51 -5.76 13.33
N THR A 127 5.54 -5.72 12.50
CA THR A 127 6.16 -4.48 12.04
C THR A 127 5.29 -3.72 11.04
N THR A 128 5.43 -2.40 10.97
CA THR A 128 4.88 -1.58 9.89
C THR A 128 5.91 -1.47 8.77
N SER A 129 5.88 -2.44 7.87
CA SER A 129 6.85 -2.65 6.79
C SER A 129 6.20 -3.50 5.69
N GLY A 130 6.76 -3.55 4.48
CA GLY A 130 6.26 -4.39 3.39
C GLY A 130 4.83 -4.08 2.93
N SER A 131 4.36 -2.86 3.11
CA SER A 131 2.98 -2.42 2.73
C SER A 131 1.86 -3.32 3.28
N ARG A 132 2.01 -3.85 4.50
CA ARG A 132 1.15 -4.92 5.04
C ARG A 132 -0.05 -4.47 5.84
N GLN A 133 -0.02 -3.25 6.42
CA GLN A 133 -0.97 -2.93 7.50
C GLN A 133 -2.43 -2.84 7.04
N THR A 134 -2.71 -2.24 5.89
CA THR A 134 -4.08 -2.15 5.36
C THR A 134 -4.67 -3.53 5.10
N LEU A 135 -3.88 -4.45 4.53
CA LEU A 135 -4.30 -5.82 4.25
C LEU A 135 -4.33 -6.68 5.53
N ILE A 136 -3.21 -6.81 6.21
CA ILE A 136 -3.04 -7.79 7.30
C ILE A 136 -3.75 -7.34 8.58
N THR A 137 -3.49 -6.12 9.06
CA THR A 137 -4.15 -5.59 10.26
C THR A 137 -5.60 -5.17 9.96
N GLY A 138 -5.89 -4.71 8.73
CA GLY A 138 -7.26 -4.44 8.28
C GLY A 138 -8.14 -5.69 8.30
N GLU A 139 -7.64 -6.83 7.80
CA GLU A 139 -8.38 -8.11 7.87
C GLU A 139 -8.60 -8.54 9.34
N ALA A 140 -7.61 -8.35 10.21
CA ALA A 140 -7.79 -8.63 11.64
C ALA A 140 -8.86 -7.74 12.28
N ALA A 141 -8.94 -6.45 11.88
CA ALA A 141 -10.01 -5.55 12.34
C ALA A 141 -11.40 -6.01 11.88
N LEU A 142 -11.54 -6.44 10.63
CA LEU A 142 -12.81 -6.98 10.11
C LEU A 142 -13.22 -8.25 10.86
N ARG A 143 -12.27 -9.12 11.21
CA ARG A 143 -12.55 -10.32 12.04
C ARG A 143 -12.99 -9.96 13.46
N ALA A 144 -12.36 -8.95 14.08
CA ALA A 144 -12.81 -8.46 15.38
C ALA A 144 -14.23 -7.90 15.33
N CYS A 145 -14.62 -7.28 14.22
CA CYS A 145 -15.98 -6.77 14.03
C CYS A 145 -17.04 -7.87 14.01
N GLN A 146 -16.72 -9.11 13.62
CA GLN A 146 -17.73 -10.18 13.49
C GLN A 146 -18.47 -10.45 14.79
N GLY A 147 -17.75 -10.60 15.90
CA GLY A 147 -18.36 -10.82 17.22
C GLY A 147 -19.16 -9.60 17.71
N LEU A 148 -18.60 -8.40 17.56
CA LEU A 148 -19.31 -7.17 17.95
C LEU A 148 -20.56 -6.95 17.10
N LYS A 149 -20.53 -7.27 15.80
CA LYS A 149 -21.68 -7.16 14.89
C LYS A 149 -22.84 -8.07 15.30
N ALA A 150 -22.52 -9.28 15.77
CA ALA A 150 -23.53 -10.20 16.29
C ALA A 150 -24.19 -9.64 17.56
N ASP A 151 -23.40 -9.15 18.50
CA ASP A 151 -23.92 -8.57 19.75
C ASP A 151 -24.71 -7.27 19.51
N LEU A 152 -24.33 -6.45 18.54
CA LEU A 152 -25.07 -5.22 18.16
C LEU A 152 -26.43 -5.49 17.53
N ALA A 153 -26.72 -6.72 17.11
CA ALA A 153 -28.05 -7.10 16.65
C ALA A 153 -29.10 -7.13 17.80
N GLU A 154 -28.63 -7.34 19.04
CA GLU A 154 -29.48 -7.51 20.22
C GLU A 154 -29.24 -6.44 21.30
N HIS A 155 -28.09 -5.76 21.26
CA HIS A 155 -27.64 -4.84 22.30
C HIS A 155 -27.16 -3.51 21.72
N SER A 156 -27.35 -2.44 22.47
CA SER A 156 -26.69 -1.14 22.20
C SER A 156 -25.22 -1.14 22.65
N LEU A 157 -24.42 -0.21 22.14
CA LEU A 157 -23.05 -0.03 22.60
C LEU A 157 -22.93 0.24 24.12
N SER A 158 -23.93 0.91 24.69
CA SER A 158 -23.93 1.19 26.14
C SER A 158 -24.14 -0.07 27.00
N GLU A 159 -24.93 -1.03 26.52
CA GLU A 159 -25.16 -2.31 27.17
C GLU A 159 -23.94 -3.24 27.05
N LEU A 160 -23.11 -3.02 26.02
CA LEU A 160 -21.87 -3.77 25.79
C LEU A 160 -20.65 -3.15 26.50
N GLU A 161 -20.84 -2.16 27.39
CA GLU A 161 -19.75 -1.48 28.10
C GLU A 161 -18.76 -2.47 28.75
N GLY A 162 -17.47 -2.28 28.48
CA GLY A 162 -16.39 -3.12 28.99
C GLY A 162 -16.14 -4.39 28.19
N ARG A 163 -17.00 -4.80 27.27
CA ARG A 163 -16.76 -5.98 26.42
C ARG A 163 -15.58 -5.74 25.46
N GLU A 164 -14.90 -6.84 25.12
CA GLU A 164 -13.77 -6.88 24.21
C GLU A 164 -14.00 -7.93 23.12
N TYR A 165 -13.62 -7.59 21.89
CA TYR A 165 -13.72 -8.46 20.72
C TYR A 165 -12.35 -8.52 20.05
N TYR A 166 -11.86 -9.74 19.80
CA TYR A 166 -10.53 -9.96 19.27
C TYR A 166 -10.58 -10.52 17.86
N GLY A 167 -9.72 -10.00 17.01
CA GLY A 167 -9.51 -10.50 15.66
C GLY A 167 -8.04 -10.72 15.37
N GLU A 168 -7.74 -11.85 14.74
CA GLU A 168 -6.41 -12.20 14.27
C GLU A 168 -6.47 -12.67 12.82
N TYR A 169 -5.51 -12.26 12.04
CA TYR A 169 -5.25 -12.78 10.71
C TYR A 169 -3.78 -13.15 10.58
N LEU A 170 -3.51 -14.43 10.29
CA LEU A 170 -2.19 -14.92 9.92
C LEU A 170 -2.17 -15.18 8.42
N ALA A 171 -1.39 -14.40 7.69
CA ALA A 171 -1.13 -14.64 6.28
C ALA A 171 -0.16 -15.82 6.14
N LYS A 172 -0.60 -16.85 5.42
CA LYS A 172 0.19 -18.06 5.15
C LYS A 172 0.85 -17.92 3.80
N THR A 173 2.18 -18.01 3.79
CA THR A 173 3.00 -17.97 2.59
C THR A 173 4.01 -19.12 2.58
N ASP A 174 4.60 -19.38 1.44
CA ASP A 174 5.59 -20.43 1.26
C ASP A 174 6.99 -19.83 1.16
N PRO A 175 8.04 -20.56 1.63
CA PRO A 175 9.43 -20.14 1.45
C PRO A 175 9.80 -19.98 -0.03
N LEU A 176 10.77 -19.11 -0.31
CA LEU A 176 11.38 -19.07 -1.64
C LEU A 176 12.02 -20.42 -1.97
N GLY A 177 11.81 -20.89 -3.21
CA GLY A 177 12.28 -22.21 -3.64
C GLY A 177 11.45 -23.37 -3.11
N SER A 178 10.23 -23.13 -2.67
CA SER A 178 9.28 -24.19 -2.30
C SER A 178 9.01 -25.14 -3.46
N ASP A 179 9.03 -26.44 -3.19
CA ASP A 179 8.74 -27.51 -4.17
C ASP A 179 7.21 -27.67 -4.45
N LYS A 180 6.38 -26.82 -3.88
CA LYS A 180 4.94 -26.86 -4.15
C LYS A 180 4.64 -26.52 -5.60
N PRO A 181 3.63 -27.16 -6.22
CA PRO A 181 3.24 -26.86 -7.62
C PRO A 181 2.86 -25.39 -7.86
N ASN A 182 2.25 -24.74 -6.86
CA ASN A 182 1.79 -23.36 -6.90
C ASN A 182 2.19 -22.66 -5.60
N PRO A 183 3.46 -22.28 -5.42
CA PRO A 183 3.90 -21.65 -4.20
C PRO A 183 3.32 -20.23 -4.08
N VAL A 184 2.94 -19.84 -2.88
CA VAL A 184 2.48 -18.48 -2.57
C VAL A 184 3.56 -17.77 -1.77
N SER A 185 4.41 -17.01 -2.43
CA SER A 185 5.50 -16.29 -1.76
C SER A 185 5.00 -15.07 -1.00
N HIS A 186 3.98 -14.39 -1.50
CA HIS A 186 3.34 -13.23 -0.86
C HIS A 186 1.83 -13.27 -1.06
N VAL A 187 1.09 -12.71 -0.10
CA VAL A 187 -0.39 -12.72 -0.10
C VAL A 187 -1.00 -11.85 -1.18
N ALA A 188 -0.28 -10.81 -1.63
CA ALA A 188 -0.67 -9.95 -2.72
C ALA A 188 0.54 -9.20 -3.28
N TYR A 189 0.36 -8.61 -4.46
CA TYR A 189 1.30 -7.67 -5.08
C TYR A 189 0.58 -6.42 -5.52
N GLY A 190 1.18 -5.24 -5.24
CA GLY A 190 0.81 -3.98 -5.85
C GLY A 190 1.62 -3.75 -7.12
N TYR A 191 1.03 -3.06 -8.08
CA TYR A 191 1.63 -2.75 -9.38
C TYR A 191 1.60 -1.26 -9.62
N ALA A 192 2.61 -0.75 -10.29
CA ALA A 192 2.69 0.66 -10.63
C ALA A 192 3.29 0.87 -12.00
N THR A 193 2.81 1.90 -12.69
CA THR A 193 3.45 2.46 -13.88
C THR A 193 3.56 3.97 -13.70
N GLN A 194 4.76 4.51 -13.93
CA GLN A 194 5.01 5.93 -13.82
C GLN A 194 5.62 6.49 -15.11
N VAL A 195 5.18 7.68 -15.47
CA VAL A 195 5.69 8.45 -16.61
C VAL A 195 6.27 9.76 -16.09
N ALA A 196 7.57 9.97 -16.30
CA ALA A 196 8.24 11.23 -16.04
C ALA A 196 8.28 12.06 -17.31
N ILE A 197 7.71 13.26 -17.27
CA ILE A 197 7.61 14.19 -18.40
C ILE A 197 8.61 15.32 -18.15
N LEU A 198 9.39 15.64 -19.19
CA LEU A 198 10.36 16.73 -19.12
C LEU A 198 9.78 17.99 -19.76
N ASP A 199 10.10 19.10 -19.12
CA ASP A 199 9.91 20.42 -19.72
C ASP A 199 10.83 20.59 -20.94
N GLU A 200 10.28 21.04 -22.06
CA GLU A 200 11.01 21.10 -23.33
C GLU A 200 12.12 22.14 -23.38
N GLU A 201 11.98 23.21 -22.61
CA GLU A 201 12.95 24.32 -22.61
C GLU A 201 14.09 24.05 -21.63
N THR A 202 13.75 23.56 -20.44
CA THR A 202 14.73 23.41 -19.36
C THR A 202 15.31 21.99 -19.23
N GLY A 203 14.64 20.99 -19.80
CA GLY A 203 14.97 19.57 -19.66
C GLY A 203 14.75 19.02 -18.25
N ARG A 204 14.14 19.78 -17.34
CA ARG A 204 13.81 19.34 -15.98
C ARG A 204 12.53 18.50 -15.97
N VAL A 205 12.41 17.62 -14.98
CA VAL A 205 11.14 16.91 -14.76
C VAL A 205 10.09 17.93 -14.35
N SER A 206 9.07 18.10 -15.19
CA SER A 206 7.93 19.02 -14.96
C SER A 206 6.76 18.31 -14.30
N GLU A 207 6.51 17.05 -14.69
CA GLU A 207 5.39 16.26 -14.18
C GLU A 207 5.76 14.79 -14.08
N ILE A 208 5.20 14.11 -13.09
CA ILE A 208 5.17 12.64 -13.02
C ILE A 208 3.72 12.18 -12.92
N VAL A 209 3.28 11.39 -13.90
CA VAL A 209 1.99 10.71 -13.88
C VAL A 209 2.22 9.31 -13.33
N ALA A 210 1.63 9.01 -12.17
CA ALA A 210 1.88 7.81 -11.39
C ALA A 210 0.58 7.00 -11.21
N ALA A 211 0.43 5.90 -11.95
CA ALA A 211 -0.67 4.96 -11.82
C ALA A 211 -0.28 3.81 -10.89
N HIS A 212 -1.05 3.62 -9.83
CA HIS A 212 -0.82 2.57 -8.84
C HIS A 212 -2.07 1.72 -8.64
N ASP A 213 -1.94 0.41 -8.78
CA ASP A 213 -2.95 -0.55 -8.40
C ASP A 213 -2.84 -0.86 -6.90
N VAL A 214 -3.91 -0.61 -6.18
CA VAL A 214 -4.03 -0.79 -4.72
C VAL A 214 -5.13 -1.78 -4.34
N GLY A 215 -5.63 -2.56 -5.33
CA GLY A 215 -6.82 -3.39 -5.15
C GLY A 215 -8.04 -2.50 -4.89
N LYS A 216 -8.53 -2.47 -3.65
CA LYS A 216 -9.56 -1.52 -3.22
C LYS A 216 -8.96 -0.38 -2.41
N ALA A 217 -9.13 0.85 -2.85
CA ALA A 217 -8.71 2.02 -2.09
C ALA A 217 -9.64 2.27 -0.90
N VAL A 218 -9.19 1.96 0.31
CA VAL A 218 -9.97 2.18 1.53
C VAL A 218 -10.05 3.67 1.86
N ASN A 219 -8.96 4.39 1.64
CA ASN A 219 -8.89 5.84 1.79
C ASN A 219 -8.13 6.44 0.58
N PRO A 220 -8.84 6.87 -0.47
CA PRO A 220 -8.21 7.40 -1.68
C PRO A 220 -7.26 8.57 -1.41
N LEU A 221 -7.63 9.51 -0.55
CA LEU A 221 -6.78 10.66 -0.21
C LEU A 221 -5.45 10.25 0.44
N SER A 222 -5.50 9.23 1.32
CA SER A 222 -4.26 8.69 1.91
C SER A 222 -3.42 7.93 0.88
N VAL A 223 -4.04 7.26 -0.09
CA VAL A 223 -3.35 6.60 -1.20
C VAL A 223 -2.63 7.64 -2.07
N GLU A 224 -3.30 8.72 -2.45
CA GLU A 224 -2.69 9.84 -3.20
C GLU A 224 -1.46 10.38 -2.47
N GLY A 225 -1.60 10.71 -1.18
CA GLY A 225 -0.47 11.22 -0.38
C GLY A 225 0.71 10.24 -0.26
N GLN A 226 0.46 8.92 -0.26
CA GLN A 226 1.53 7.92 -0.30
C GLN A 226 2.20 7.85 -1.67
N ILE A 227 1.43 7.96 -2.77
CA ILE A 227 1.98 8.02 -4.14
C ILE A 227 2.86 9.26 -4.28
N GLU A 228 2.35 10.43 -3.94
CA GLU A 228 3.09 11.72 -4.02
C GLU A 228 4.39 11.66 -3.21
N GLY A 229 4.32 11.20 -1.96
CA GLY A 229 5.50 11.08 -1.09
C GLY A 229 6.56 10.13 -1.66
N GLY A 230 6.16 8.96 -2.16
CA GLY A 230 7.06 7.99 -2.78
C GLY A 230 7.68 8.50 -4.07
N VAL A 231 6.89 9.17 -4.92
CA VAL A 231 7.37 9.79 -6.16
C VAL A 231 8.43 10.85 -5.89
N ILE A 232 8.16 11.80 -4.98
CA ILE A 232 9.10 12.87 -4.66
C ILE A 232 10.39 12.33 -4.03
N MET A 233 10.28 11.33 -3.16
CA MET A 233 11.45 10.63 -2.61
C MET A 233 12.31 10.00 -3.72
N SER A 234 11.67 9.30 -4.66
CA SER A 234 12.36 8.67 -5.80
C SER A 234 13.00 9.69 -6.74
N CYS A 235 12.36 10.85 -6.96
CA CYS A 235 12.95 11.96 -7.70
C CYS A 235 14.21 12.49 -7.01
N GLY A 236 14.18 12.62 -5.69
CA GLY A 236 15.33 13.01 -4.90
C GLY A 236 16.52 12.08 -5.12
N PHE A 237 16.31 10.78 -4.95
CA PHE A 237 17.34 9.76 -5.20
C PHE A 237 17.89 9.79 -6.63
N ALA A 238 17.03 10.04 -7.63
CA ALA A 238 17.44 10.02 -9.02
C ALA A 238 18.20 11.27 -9.48
N LEU A 239 17.90 12.43 -8.90
CA LEU A 239 18.27 13.71 -9.50
C LEU A 239 19.12 14.62 -8.61
N THR A 240 18.95 14.62 -7.31
CA THR A 240 19.48 15.68 -6.45
C THR A 240 20.18 15.22 -5.18
N GLU A 241 19.84 14.03 -4.67
CA GLU A 241 20.40 13.56 -3.41
C GLU A 241 21.80 12.98 -3.59
N ASP A 242 22.69 13.37 -2.70
CA ASP A 242 24.04 12.82 -2.59
C ASP A 242 24.39 12.57 -1.12
N TYR A 243 24.95 11.39 -0.87
CA TYR A 243 25.38 10.98 0.47
C TYR A 243 26.85 10.54 0.42
N PRO A 244 27.78 11.51 0.28
CA PRO A 244 29.20 11.21 0.10
C PRO A 244 29.81 10.59 1.35
N LEU A 245 30.68 9.60 1.13
CA LEU A 245 31.42 8.91 2.17
C LEU A 245 32.92 9.07 1.95
N GLU A 246 33.64 9.41 3.01
CA GLU A 246 35.12 9.35 3.06
C GLU A 246 35.55 8.33 4.14
N ASN A 247 36.32 7.34 3.76
CA ASN A 247 36.75 6.26 4.67
C ASN A 247 35.58 5.62 5.45
N CYS A 248 34.46 5.33 4.75
CA CYS A 248 33.22 4.79 5.29
C CYS A 248 32.52 5.72 6.32
N ARG A 249 32.83 7.00 6.35
CA ARG A 249 32.18 8.00 7.21
C ARG A 249 31.42 9.02 6.36
N PRO A 250 30.17 9.34 6.70
CA PRO A 250 29.44 10.39 6.00
C PRO A 250 30.15 11.75 6.13
N THR A 251 30.28 12.45 5.01
CA THR A 251 30.79 13.83 4.97
C THR A 251 29.69 14.85 4.74
N ALA A 252 28.50 14.39 4.34
CA ALA A 252 27.32 15.24 4.20
C ALA A 252 26.94 15.86 5.56
N LYS A 253 26.61 17.15 5.54
CA LYS A 253 26.10 17.87 6.71
C LYS A 253 24.59 17.92 6.69
N TYR A 254 23.96 18.14 7.85
CA TYR A 254 22.54 18.38 7.95
C TYR A 254 22.09 19.49 6.98
N GLY A 255 21.04 19.22 6.20
CA GLY A 255 20.48 20.16 5.21
C GLY A 255 21.23 20.22 3.88
N THR A 256 22.30 19.43 3.65
CA THR A 256 23.09 19.43 2.41
C THR A 256 22.90 18.17 1.55
N LEU A 257 21.96 17.31 1.89
CA LEU A 257 21.72 16.05 1.18
C LEU A 257 21.04 16.21 -0.19
N GLY A 258 20.56 17.40 -0.54
CA GLY A 258 19.91 17.64 -1.83
C GLY A 258 18.44 17.18 -1.90
N LEU A 259 17.76 17.01 -0.75
CA LEU A 259 16.35 16.66 -0.72
C LEU A 259 15.50 17.69 -1.47
N PHE A 260 14.51 17.22 -2.22
CA PHE A 260 13.50 18.09 -2.82
C PHE A 260 12.76 18.88 -1.74
N ARG A 261 12.39 20.11 -2.08
CA ARG A 261 11.56 20.99 -1.26
C ARG A 261 10.29 21.34 -2.02
N ALA A 262 9.27 21.78 -1.30
CA ALA A 262 7.96 22.08 -1.87
C ALA A 262 7.97 23.07 -3.05
N ASP A 263 8.96 23.95 -3.08
CA ASP A 263 9.14 25.00 -4.12
C ASP A 263 9.80 24.49 -5.41
N ASN A 264 10.39 23.29 -5.39
CA ASN A 264 11.10 22.73 -6.55
C ASN A 264 10.67 21.31 -6.93
N CYS A 265 9.61 20.79 -6.32
CA CYS A 265 9.03 19.50 -6.67
C CYS A 265 8.36 19.55 -8.06
N PRO A 266 8.49 18.50 -8.89
CA PRO A 266 7.66 18.36 -10.07
C PRO A 266 6.19 18.18 -9.65
N ARG A 267 5.28 18.47 -10.56
CA ARG A 267 3.87 18.10 -10.38
C ARG A 267 3.75 16.58 -10.33
N VAL A 268 2.93 16.08 -9.41
CA VAL A 268 2.59 14.65 -9.34
C VAL A 268 1.10 14.51 -9.63
N THR A 269 0.77 13.69 -10.64
CA THR A 269 -0.61 13.32 -10.98
C THR A 269 -0.79 11.85 -10.60
N SER A 270 -1.49 11.61 -9.50
CA SER A 270 -1.77 10.27 -8.98
C SER A 270 -3.00 9.67 -9.65
N LEU A 271 -2.87 8.46 -10.20
CA LEU A 271 -3.95 7.68 -10.77
C LEU A 271 -4.13 6.40 -9.95
N ILE A 272 -5.23 6.31 -9.22
CA ILE A 272 -5.55 5.14 -8.41
C ILE A 272 -6.25 4.12 -9.29
N ILE A 273 -5.64 2.94 -9.42
CA ILE A 273 -6.22 1.79 -10.10
C ILE A 273 -6.76 0.84 -9.03
N GLU A 274 -8.02 0.48 -9.16
CA GLU A 274 -8.68 -0.48 -8.28
C GLU A 274 -8.93 -1.78 -9.03
N LYS A 275 -8.13 -2.82 -8.73
CA LYS A 275 -8.33 -4.17 -9.23
C LYS A 275 -8.42 -5.17 -8.07
N PRO A 276 -9.53 -5.14 -7.30
CA PRO A 276 -9.72 -6.05 -6.18
C PRO A 276 -9.90 -7.48 -6.71
N GLY A 277 -9.04 -8.41 -6.30
CA GLY A 277 -9.09 -9.81 -6.70
C GLY A 277 -8.82 -10.76 -5.54
N ILE A 278 -8.53 -10.23 -4.35
CA ILE A 278 -8.35 -11.00 -3.13
C ILE A 278 -9.57 -10.91 -2.23
N ASP A 279 -9.84 -11.97 -1.48
CA ASP A 279 -11.00 -12.08 -0.57
C ASP A 279 -10.72 -11.52 0.84
N LYS A 280 -9.53 -10.95 1.08
CA LYS A 280 -9.13 -10.37 2.37
C LYS A 280 -9.18 -8.85 2.32
N ALA A 281 -9.40 -8.24 3.49
CA ALA A 281 -9.43 -6.79 3.65
C ALA A 281 -10.30 -6.08 2.59
N ARG A 282 -11.40 -6.70 2.18
CA ARG A 282 -12.33 -6.22 1.13
C ARG A 282 -11.66 -5.93 -0.21
N GLY A 283 -10.60 -6.66 -0.53
CA GLY A 283 -9.84 -6.52 -1.77
C GLY A 283 -8.76 -5.46 -1.74
N ALA A 284 -8.51 -4.81 -0.60
CA ALA A 284 -7.40 -3.88 -0.49
C ALA A 284 -6.06 -4.61 -0.46
N ILE A 285 -5.10 -4.13 -1.23
CA ILE A 285 -3.70 -4.55 -1.20
C ILE A 285 -2.82 -3.40 -0.74
N GLY A 286 -1.55 -3.66 -0.47
CA GLY A 286 -0.63 -2.61 -0.08
C GLY A 286 -0.26 -1.71 -1.25
N ILE A 287 0.12 -0.47 -0.94
CA ILE A 287 0.81 0.42 -1.86
C ILE A 287 2.28 0.45 -1.44
N GLY A 288 3.16 0.05 -2.35
CA GLY A 288 4.58 -0.13 -2.08
C GLY A 288 5.48 0.85 -2.78
#